data_27ab9f1344989e69a1f55b9de58b309d
#
_entry.id   27ab9f1344989e69a1f55b9de58b309d
#
_cell.length_a   1.000
_cell.length_b   1.000
_cell.length_c   1.000
_cell.angle_alpha   90.00
_cell.angle_beta   90.00
_cell.angle_gamma   90.00
#
_symmetry.space_group_name_H-M   'P 1'
#
loop_
_entity.id
_entity.type
_entity.pdbx_description
1 polymer ?
#
loop_
_entity_poly.entity_id
_entity_poly.type
_entity_poly.pdbx_seq_one_letter_code
_entity_poly.pdbx_strand_id
1 'polypeptide(L)'
;MLRIITCTLGSFFFALSMNAPKRCIPAILSGTFISSALSIILYDNYGNFTACLFATLAVSLYGEILARKMKTPTTVFLLPSVIPMLPGSYIYYSMLGAVNGDERAFTQNLKETAFCSLGIALGTVICSIIIEFIRMIKKK
;
A
#
# COMPACT_ATOMS: atom_id res chain seq x y z
N MET A 1 7.02 -2.49 16.44
CA MET A 1 8.37 -2.75 15.91
C MET A 1 8.43 -4.02 15.07
N LEU A 2 8.07 -5.19 15.62
CA LEU A 2 8.13 -6.48 14.89
C LEU A 2 7.35 -6.45 13.57
N ARG A 3 6.15 -5.88 13.57
CA ARG A 3 5.28 -5.76 12.38
C ARG A 3 5.94 -5.01 11.22
N ILE A 4 6.66 -3.93 11.49
CA ILE A 4 7.37 -3.15 10.45
C ILE A 4 8.50 -3.98 9.84
N ILE A 5 9.25 -4.71 10.67
CA ILE A 5 10.36 -5.56 10.21
C ILE A 5 9.85 -6.69 9.31
N THR A 6 8.80 -7.40 9.74
CA THR A 6 8.21 -8.48 8.95
C THR A 6 7.62 -7.98 7.62
N CYS A 7 6.94 -6.84 7.62
CA CYS A 7 6.43 -6.22 6.40
C CYS A 7 7.55 -5.81 5.43
N THR A 8 8.64 -5.24 5.96
CA THR A 8 9.79 -4.82 5.14
C THR A 8 10.50 -6.03 4.52
N LEU A 9 10.67 -7.11 5.29
CA LEU A 9 11.21 -8.38 4.77
C LEU A 9 10.30 -8.99 3.69
N GLY A 10 9.00 -9.02 3.93
CA GLY A 10 8.03 -9.52 2.95
C GLY A 10 8.09 -8.75 1.63
N SER A 11 8.14 -7.42 1.69
CA SER A 11 8.28 -6.57 0.50
C SER A 11 9.62 -6.75 -0.20
N PHE A 12 10.70 -7.01 0.54
CA PHE A 12 12.00 -7.33 -0.02
C PHE A 12 11.96 -8.60 -0.88
N PHE A 13 11.44 -9.71 -0.31
CA PHE A 13 11.31 -10.96 -1.05
C PHE A 13 10.35 -10.84 -2.24
N PHE A 14 9.28 -10.08 -2.09
CA PHE A 14 8.36 -9.81 -3.20
C PHE A 14 9.04 -9.02 -4.33
N ALA A 15 9.83 -8.00 -4.01
CA ALA A 15 10.59 -7.25 -4.98
C ALA A 15 11.61 -8.13 -5.74
N LEU A 16 12.24 -9.08 -5.04
CA LEU A 16 13.11 -10.08 -5.67
C LEU A 16 12.33 -11.00 -6.61
N SER A 17 11.16 -11.48 -6.19
CA SER A 17 10.28 -12.32 -7.01
C SER A 17 9.82 -11.63 -8.30
N MET A 18 9.61 -10.30 -8.25
CA MET A 18 9.28 -9.48 -9.41
C MET A 18 10.50 -9.12 -10.30
N ASN A 19 11.68 -9.67 -10.02
CA ASN A 19 12.93 -9.32 -10.72
C ASN A 19 13.21 -7.80 -10.74
N ALA A 20 12.89 -7.11 -9.63
CA ALA A 20 13.17 -5.69 -9.53
C ALA A 20 14.68 -5.40 -9.67
N PRO A 21 15.09 -4.37 -10.43
CA PRO A 21 16.50 -4.02 -10.58
C PRO A 21 17.16 -3.80 -9.21
N LYS A 22 18.31 -4.41 -8.97
CA LYS A 22 19.02 -4.36 -7.67
C LYS A 22 19.19 -2.92 -7.15
N ARG A 23 19.38 -1.96 -8.06
CA ARG A 23 19.49 -0.52 -7.74
C ARG A 23 18.21 0.09 -7.16
N CYS A 24 17.04 -0.53 -7.41
CA CYS A 24 15.74 -0.05 -6.91
C CYS A 24 15.39 -0.62 -5.52
N ILE A 25 16.05 -1.70 -5.08
CA ILE A 25 15.75 -2.38 -3.81
C ILE A 25 15.80 -1.43 -2.60
N PRO A 26 16.84 -0.61 -2.37
CA PRO A 26 16.87 0.28 -1.21
C PRO A 26 15.74 1.33 -1.24
N ALA A 27 15.34 1.76 -2.42
CA ALA A 27 14.22 2.67 -2.60
C ALA A 27 12.87 2.00 -2.31
N ILE A 28 12.71 0.72 -2.67
CA ILE A 28 11.51 -0.08 -2.34
C ILE A 28 11.42 -0.27 -0.83
N LEU A 29 12.51 -0.63 -0.17
CA LEU A 29 12.54 -0.83 1.28
C LEU A 29 12.20 0.45 2.05
N SER A 30 12.72 1.60 1.62
CA SER A 30 12.35 2.89 2.24
C SER A 30 10.87 3.24 2.00
N GLY A 31 10.33 2.96 0.81
CA GLY A 31 8.89 3.11 0.52
C GLY A 31 8.02 2.23 1.41
N THR A 32 8.40 0.96 1.59
CA THR A 32 7.68 0.03 2.48
C THR A 32 7.75 0.46 3.94
N PHE A 33 8.89 0.97 4.38
CA PHE A 33 9.04 1.50 5.74
C PHE A 33 8.13 2.71 5.97
N ILE A 34 8.09 3.65 5.02
CA ILE A 34 7.21 4.81 5.08
C ILE A 34 5.74 4.37 5.11
N SER A 35 5.33 3.44 4.24
CA SER A 35 3.96 2.97 4.18
C SER A 35 3.51 2.28 5.47
N SER A 36 4.34 1.40 6.01
CA SER A 36 4.03 0.67 7.24
C SER A 36 4.02 1.58 8.47
N ALA A 37 4.93 2.54 8.57
CA ALA A 37 4.95 3.51 9.65
C ALA A 37 3.70 4.42 9.61
N LEU A 38 3.37 4.97 8.43
CA LEU A 38 2.21 5.83 8.26
C LEU A 38 0.90 5.08 8.53
N SER A 39 0.77 3.85 8.04
CA SER A 39 -0.43 3.05 8.27
C SER A 39 -0.66 2.76 9.75
N ILE A 40 0.38 2.48 10.52
CA ILE A 40 0.25 2.23 11.97
C ILE A 40 -0.16 3.50 12.70
N ILE A 41 0.50 4.62 12.45
CA ILE A 41 0.22 5.90 13.13
C ILE A 41 -1.20 6.39 12.83
N LEU A 42 -1.63 6.28 11.58
CA LEU A 42 -2.95 6.75 11.16
C LEU A 42 -4.08 5.80 11.58
N TYR A 43 -3.80 4.50 11.65
CA TYR A 43 -4.79 3.51 12.08
C TYR A 43 -5.28 3.77 13.50
N ASP A 44 -4.37 4.05 14.41
CA ASP A 44 -4.69 4.29 15.83
C ASP A 44 -5.53 5.57 16.04
N ASN A 45 -5.42 6.57 15.15
CA ASN A 45 -6.08 7.86 15.31
C ASN A 45 -7.35 8.04 14.44
N TYR A 46 -7.38 7.50 13.24
CA TYR A 46 -8.39 7.86 12.22
C TYR A 46 -9.09 6.65 11.57
N GLY A 47 -8.73 5.44 11.99
CA GLY A 47 -9.32 4.20 11.45
C GLY A 47 -8.68 3.69 10.17
N ASN A 48 -9.17 2.53 9.72
CA ASN A 48 -8.51 1.72 8.68
C ASN A 48 -8.55 2.37 7.28
N PHE A 49 -9.70 2.96 6.89
CA PHE A 49 -9.87 3.61 5.60
C PHE A 49 -8.88 4.76 5.38
N THR A 50 -8.83 5.69 6.34
CA THR A 50 -7.96 6.88 6.27
C THR A 50 -6.49 6.49 6.32
N ALA A 51 -6.13 5.50 7.13
CA ALA A 51 -4.78 4.97 7.19
C ALA A 51 -4.33 4.41 5.83
N CYS A 52 -5.15 3.55 5.21
CA CYS A 52 -4.85 2.98 3.89
C CYS A 52 -4.78 4.06 2.80
N LEU A 53 -5.70 5.03 2.82
CA LEU A 53 -5.76 6.11 1.82
C LEU A 53 -4.50 6.98 1.85
N PHE A 54 -4.19 7.57 3.01
CA PHE A 54 -3.05 8.50 3.11
C PHE A 54 -1.70 7.82 2.96
N ALA A 55 -1.55 6.62 3.51
CA ALA A 55 -0.30 5.89 3.38
C ALA A 55 -0.07 5.44 1.92
N THR A 56 -1.13 4.99 1.20
CA THR A 56 -1.03 4.66 -0.23
C THR A 56 -0.75 5.90 -1.08
N LEU A 57 -1.38 7.01 -0.78
CA LEU A 57 -1.14 8.29 -1.47
C LEU A 57 0.33 8.73 -1.31
N ALA A 58 0.86 8.68 -0.09
CA ALA A 58 2.25 9.04 0.18
C ALA A 58 3.23 8.14 -0.58
N VAL A 59 3.01 6.82 -0.56
CA VAL A 59 3.88 5.85 -1.25
C VAL A 59 3.75 5.95 -2.77
N SER A 60 2.56 6.23 -3.29
CA SER A 60 2.36 6.43 -4.73
C SER A 60 3.11 7.67 -5.23
N LEU A 61 3.05 8.79 -4.48
CA LEU A 61 3.83 10.00 -4.79
C LEU A 61 5.33 9.72 -4.72
N TYR A 62 5.78 9.03 -3.68
CA TYR A 62 7.18 8.62 -3.53
C TYR A 62 7.64 7.74 -4.70
N GLY A 63 6.85 6.72 -5.06
CA GLY A 63 7.14 5.82 -6.17
C GLY A 63 7.23 6.53 -7.52
N GLU A 64 6.37 7.52 -7.79
CA GLU A 64 6.43 8.33 -9.01
C GLU A 64 7.68 9.21 -9.09
N ILE A 65 8.09 9.82 -8.00
CA ILE A 65 9.32 10.64 -7.96
C ILE A 65 10.53 9.75 -8.26
N LEU A 66 10.60 8.57 -7.65
CA LEU A 66 11.70 7.63 -7.86
C LEU A 66 11.69 7.01 -9.26
N ALA A 67 10.52 6.66 -9.79
CA ALA A 67 10.36 6.13 -11.12
C ALA A 67 10.95 7.06 -12.18
N ARG A 68 10.70 8.37 -12.04
CA ARG A 68 11.27 9.39 -12.92
C ARG A 68 12.79 9.52 -12.75
N LYS A 69 13.28 9.51 -11.49
CA LYS A 69 14.72 9.64 -11.19
C LYS A 69 15.51 8.42 -11.67
N MET A 70 14.95 7.23 -11.52
CA MET A 70 15.61 5.96 -11.85
C MET A 70 15.29 5.44 -13.25
N LYS A 71 14.41 6.14 -14.00
CA LYS A 71 13.93 5.75 -15.34
C LYS A 71 13.37 4.32 -15.36
N THR A 72 12.55 3.97 -14.38
CA THR A 72 11.90 2.67 -14.22
C THR A 72 10.39 2.87 -14.07
N PRO A 73 9.56 1.86 -14.41
CA PRO A 73 8.12 1.95 -14.21
C PRO A 73 7.77 2.17 -12.74
N THR A 74 6.75 2.99 -12.47
CA THR A 74 6.26 3.30 -11.11
C THR A 74 5.81 2.06 -10.37
N THR A 75 5.27 1.07 -11.08
CA THR A 75 4.78 -0.20 -10.53
C THR A 75 5.86 -0.98 -9.79
N VAL A 76 7.13 -0.86 -10.18
CA VAL A 76 8.27 -1.51 -9.50
C VAL A 76 8.44 -1.03 -8.06
N PHE A 77 8.10 0.21 -7.78
CA PHE A 77 8.15 0.80 -6.43
C PHE A 77 6.82 0.64 -5.70
N LEU A 78 5.71 0.88 -6.40
CA LEU A 78 4.38 0.91 -5.82
C LEU A 78 3.94 -0.45 -5.29
N LEU A 79 4.03 -1.51 -6.10
CA LEU A 79 3.50 -2.83 -5.74
C LEU A 79 4.14 -3.38 -4.45
N PRO A 80 5.47 -3.46 -4.32
CA PRO A 80 6.07 -3.96 -3.07
C PRO A 80 5.78 -3.08 -1.86
N SER A 81 5.66 -1.76 -2.07
CA SER A 81 5.45 -0.81 -0.97
C SER A 81 4.00 -0.78 -0.45
N VAL A 82 3.03 -1.24 -1.24
CA VAL A 82 1.61 -1.35 -0.83
C VAL A 82 1.31 -2.66 -0.09
N ILE A 83 2.16 -3.70 -0.24
CA ILE A 83 1.94 -5.01 0.41
C ILE A 83 1.60 -4.91 1.91
N PRO A 84 2.26 -4.08 2.74
CA PRO A 84 1.93 -3.98 4.15
C PRO A 84 0.50 -3.54 4.46
N MET A 85 -0.16 -2.90 3.50
CA MET A 85 -1.51 -2.35 3.65
C MET A 85 -2.60 -3.29 3.15
N LEU A 86 -2.24 -4.35 2.42
CA LEU A 86 -3.23 -5.30 1.94
C LEU A 86 -3.98 -5.93 3.12
N PRO A 87 -5.32 -5.94 3.09
CA PRO A 87 -6.15 -6.40 4.21
C PRO A 87 -6.22 -7.93 4.32
N GLY A 88 -5.06 -8.62 4.21
CA GLY A 88 -4.99 -10.08 4.16
C GLY A 88 -5.57 -10.76 5.41
N SER A 89 -5.32 -10.22 6.59
CA SER A 89 -5.88 -10.73 7.84
C SER A 89 -7.41 -10.60 7.88
N TYR A 90 -7.95 -9.47 7.45
CA TYR A 90 -9.40 -9.26 7.41
C TYR A 90 -10.08 -10.19 6.40
N ILE A 91 -9.46 -10.43 5.24
CA ILE A 91 -9.94 -11.41 4.24
C ILE A 91 -9.98 -12.80 4.87
N TYR A 92 -8.89 -13.21 5.54
CA TYR A 92 -8.81 -14.52 6.18
C TYR A 92 -9.89 -14.70 7.26
N TYR A 93 -10.04 -13.74 8.17
CA TYR A 93 -11.03 -13.84 9.24
C TYR A 93 -12.48 -13.72 8.75
N SER A 94 -12.74 -13.00 7.66
CA SER A 94 -14.07 -13.00 7.03
C SER A 94 -14.42 -14.38 6.48
N MET A 95 -13.49 -15.03 5.77
CA MET A 95 -13.69 -16.38 5.27
C MET A 95 -13.88 -17.39 6.40
N LEU A 96 -13.10 -17.29 7.46
CA LEU A 96 -13.22 -18.14 8.64
C LEU A 96 -14.59 -17.98 9.32
N GLY A 97 -15.08 -16.74 9.42
CA GLY A 97 -16.43 -16.44 9.94
C GLY A 97 -17.52 -17.09 9.08
N ALA A 98 -17.39 -17.02 7.76
CA ALA A 98 -18.34 -17.67 6.83
C ALA A 98 -18.38 -19.19 7.02
N VAL A 99 -17.21 -19.84 7.13
CA VAL A 99 -17.11 -21.30 7.33
C VAL A 99 -17.67 -21.74 8.68
N ASN A 100 -17.45 -20.95 9.72
CA ASN A 100 -17.93 -21.27 11.09
C ASN A 100 -19.39 -20.84 11.33
N GLY A 101 -20.07 -20.20 10.37
CA GLY A 101 -21.42 -19.69 10.53
C GLY A 101 -21.54 -18.46 11.45
N ASP A 102 -20.41 -17.78 11.71
CA ASP A 102 -20.38 -16.53 12.49
C ASP A 102 -20.60 -15.31 11.57
N GLU A 103 -21.88 -14.95 11.39
CA GLU A 103 -22.27 -13.83 10.54
C GLU A 103 -21.70 -12.49 11.00
N ARG A 104 -21.48 -12.32 12.30
CA ARG A 104 -20.92 -11.06 12.86
C ARG A 104 -19.45 -10.92 12.48
N ALA A 105 -18.65 -11.96 12.72
CA ALA A 105 -17.25 -11.98 12.34
C ALA A 105 -17.08 -11.82 10.83
N PHE A 106 -17.89 -12.51 10.04
CA PHE A 106 -17.90 -12.38 8.57
C PHE A 106 -18.16 -10.94 8.14
N THR A 107 -19.28 -10.35 8.58
CA THR A 107 -19.70 -9.02 8.12
C THR A 107 -18.73 -7.93 8.56
N GLN A 108 -18.21 -8.00 9.78
CA GLN A 108 -17.27 -7.00 10.32
C GLN A 108 -15.95 -7.03 9.55
N ASN A 109 -15.34 -8.19 9.37
CA ASN A 109 -14.07 -8.30 8.66
C ASN A 109 -14.22 -7.99 7.16
N LEU A 110 -15.36 -8.33 6.55
CA LEU A 110 -15.65 -7.98 5.17
C LEU A 110 -15.74 -6.47 4.96
N LYS A 111 -16.38 -5.74 5.88
CA LYS A 111 -16.44 -4.27 5.86
C LYS A 111 -15.06 -3.65 5.96
N GLU A 112 -14.22 -4.11 6.89
CA GLU A 112 -12.85 -3.62 7.04
C GLU A 112 -12.01 -3.88 5.77
N THR A 113 -12.19 -5.06 5.16
CA THR A 113 -11.54 -5.38 3.87
C THR A 113 -11.96 -4.42 2.78
N ALA A 114 -13.26 -4.14 2.65
CA ALA A 114 -13.80 -3.24 1.64
C ALA A 114 -13.28 -1.80 1.85
N PHE A 115 -13.33 -1.29 3.08
CA PHE A 115 -12.84 0.05 3.39
C PHE A 115 -11.33 0.20 3.12
N CYS A 116 -10.52 -0.76 3.51
CA CYS A 116 -9.09 -0.72 3.23
C CYS A 116 -8.81 -0.76 1.73
N SER A 117 -9.47 -1.65 0.99
CA SER A 117 -9.31 -1.77 -0.47
C SER A 117 -9.73 -0.50 -1.21
N LEU A 118 -10.85 0.12 -0.81
CA LEU A 118 -11.28 1.42 -1.33
C LEU A 118 -10.26 2.52 -1.01
N GLY A 119 -9.71 2.54 0.20
CA GLY A 119 -8.67 3.49 0.59
C GLY A 119 -7.42 3.37 -0.31
N ILE A 120 -6.96 2.15 -0.57
CA ILE A 120 -5.81 1.88 -1.45
C ILE A 120 -6.12 2.33 -2.88
N ALA A 121 -7.29 1.97 -3.41
CA ALA A 121 -7.68 2.33 -4.77
C ALA A 121 -7.79 3.85 -4.95
N LEU A 122 -8.45 4.54 -4.04
CA LEU A 122 -8.57 6.00 -4.08
C LEU A 122 -7.23 6.69 -3.93
N GLY A 123 -6.35 6.23 -3.03
CA GLY A 123 -5.02 6.78 -2.85
C GLY A 123 -4.17 6.72 -4.12
N THR A 124 -4.19 5.59 -4.83
CA THR A 124 -3.47 5.44 -6.10
C THR A 124 -4.07 6.30 -7.22
N VAL A 125 -5.40 6.36 -7.35
CA VAL A 125 -6.09 7.15 -8.37
C VAL A 125 -5.85 8.64 -8.17
N ILE A 126 -6.00 9.16 -6.95
CA ILE A 126 -5.75 10.56 -6.62
C ILE A 126 -4.31 10.94 -6.96
N CYS A 127 -3.34 10.10 -6.60
CA CYS A 127 -1.94 10.32 -6.94
C CYS A 127 -1.74 10.40 -8.46
N SER A 128 -2.32 9.48 -9.22
CA SER A 128 -2.20 9.45 -10.68
C SER A 128 -2.77 10.70 -11.33
N ILE A 129 -3.93 11.17 -10.87
CA ILE A 129 -4.56 12.41 -11.35
C ILE A 129 -3.69 13.64 -11.07
N ILE A 130 -3.17 13.76 -9.85
CA ILE A 130 -2.29 14.87 -9.46
C ILE A 130 -1.05 14.93 -10.36
N ILE A 131 -0.45 13.78 -10.61
CA ILE A 131 0.78 13.69 -11.42
C ILE A 131 0.50 14.01 -12.88
N GLU A 132 -0.61 13.54 -13.43
CA GLU A 132 -1.00 13.85 -14.80
C GLU A 132 -1.29 15.34 -14.97
N PHE A 133 -1.96 15.96 -14.02
CA PHE A 133 -2.22 17.38 -13.99
C PHE A 133 -0.92 18.20 -13.95
N ILE A 134 0.03 17.84 -13.10
CA ILE A 134 1.35 18.50 -13.04
C ILE A 134 2.11 18.34 -14.37
N ARG A 135 1.98 17.18 -15.03
CA ARG A 135 2.61 16.92 -16.32
C ARG A 135 2.04 17.79 -17.43
N MET A 136 0.72 18.01 -17.43
CA MET A 136 0.06 18.89 -18.38
C MET A 136 0.50 20.35 -18.24
N ILE A 137 0.60 20.85 -17.00
CA ILE A 137 1.06 22.22 -16.73
C ILE A 137 2.51 22.43 -17.20
N LYS A 138 3.38 21.45 -16.98
CA LYS A 138 4.80 21.56 -17.34
C LYS A 138 5.07 21.43 -18.84
N LYS A 139 4.10 20.97 -19.62
CA LYS A 139 4.21 20.82 -21.07
C LYS A 139 3.76 22.08 -21.84
N LYS A 140 3.20 23.04 -21.13
CA LYS A 140 2.80 24.35 -21.63
C LYS A 140 3.90 25.39 -21.36
#